data_94bb0e58547886b0d2ac9264283124cc
#
_entry.id   94bb0e58547886b0d2ac9264283124cc
#
_cell.length_a   1.000
_cell.length_b   1.000
_cell.length_c   1.000
_cell.angle_alpha   90.00
_cell.angle_beta   90.00
_cell.angle_gamma   90.00
#
_symmetry.space_group_name_H-M   'P 1'
#
loop_
_entity.id
_entity.type
_entity.pdbx_description
1 polymer ?
#
loop_
_entity_poly.entity_id
_entity_poly.type
_entity_poly.pdbx_seq_one_letter_code
_entity_poly.pdbx_strand_id
1 'polypeptide(L)'
;MSWTWQGRQLTKAVKDKTVTFTYDSEGIRTSKSDGTNTTKYLLNGTQILAQTTNGKTLCFFYDQQGNRVGMADSSNKFYYYIYNLQGDVIALADASTGKLAVTYTYDAWGKLVKLEDSTANSVGSQNPFRYKGYYYDTETSLYYLQTRYYDPDTGRFINADAFTSTDISGVLSTNMFAYCENNPVVRDDQTGEIFDTVLDLISLASSISDVIANPGSVSCWLALGADAVCLAVPGLSGGGVAVKALSKTDAVLDTAKSVYKLADKSSNIRKATGSYEIVFNSGKTYVGKGGYKRMLNSAKRYGGDVKSLTWTKASSHREAFINEYKSMCKYGGPNNRTIGNKNSLNKIWSPGRNYYYRDYGRYYSFGGR
;
A
#
# COMPACT_ATOMS: atom_id res chain seq x y z
N MET A 1 -0.87 -35.11 0.45
CA MET A 1 -0.38 -34.25 1.54
C MET A 1 -1.52 -33.96 2.50
N SER A 2 -1.30 -33.94 3.81
CA SER A 2 -2.29 -33.54 4.80
C SER A 2 -1.73 -32.41 5.68
N TRP A 3 -2.62 -31.58 6.24
CA TRP A 3 -2.26 -30.43 7.06
C TRP A 3 -3.16 -30.27 8.27
N THR A 4 -2.59 -29.67 9.31
CA THR A 4 -3.30 -29.32 10.53
C THR A 4 -3.17 -27.81 10.76
N TRP A 5 -4.28 -27.17 11.05
CA TRP A 5 -4.39 -25.74 11.28
C TRP A 5 -4.76 -25.43 12.71
N GLN A 6 -4.23 -24.35 13.24
CA GLN A 6 -4.71 -23.73 14.48
C GLN A 6 -5.12 -22.30 14.13
N GLY A 7 -6.42 -22.06 14.14
CA GLY A 7 -6.95 -20.84 13.56
C GLY A 7 -6.61 -20.77 12.07
N ARG A 8 -5.80 -19.76 11.68
CA ARG A 8 -5.35 -19.55 10.30
C ARG A 8 -3.91 -20.02 10.04
N GLN A 9 -3.21 -20.47 11.08
CA GLN A 9 -1.81 -20.87 11.02
C GLN A 9 -1.68 -22.36 10.70
N LEU A 10 -0.82 -22.69 9.76
CA LEU A 10 -0.45 -24.06 9.46
C LEU A 10 0.50 -24.58 10.55
N THR A 11 0.02 -25.44 11.43
CA THR A 11 0.85 -25.97 12.53
C THR A 11 1.58 -27.26 12.15
N LYS A 12 1.03 -28.01 11.19
CA LYS A 12 1.61 -29.27 10.76
C LYS A 12 1.28 -29.57 9.30
N ALA A 13 2.27 -30.01 8.54
CA ALA A 13 2.12 -30.55 7.19
C ALA A 13 2.74 -31.95 7.13
N VAL A 14 2.08 -32.88 6.45
CA VAL A 14 2.56 -34.24 6.26
C VAL A 14 2.58 -34.53 4.76
N LYS A 15 3.77 -34.71 4.19
CA LYS A 15 4.01 -35.20 2.83
C LYS A 15 4.85 -36.49 2.95
N ASP A 16 6.11 -36.46 2.63
CA ASP A 16 7.06 -37.57 2.84
C ASP A 16 7.54 -37.57 4.30
N LYS A 17 7.58 -36.42 4.91
CA LYS A 17 7.90 -36.20 6.32
C LYS A 17 6.83 -35.36 6.98
N THR A 18 6.79 -35.43 8.33
CA THR A 18 5.97 -34.52 9.11
C THR A 18 6.77 -33.25 9.41
N VAL A 19 6.27 -32.09 9.00
CA VAL A 19 6.83 -30.79 9.32
C VAL A 19 5.88 -30.05 10.25
N THR A 20 6.42 -29.51 11.33
CA THR A 20 5.70 -28.69 12.30
C THR A 20 6.22 -27.26 12.25
N PHE A 21 5.33 -26.29 12.49
CA PHE A 21 5.62 -24.87 12.45
C PHE A 21 5.20 -24.21 13.77
N THR A 22 5.95 -23.22 14.20
CA THR A 22 5.61 -22.39 15.36
C THR A 22 5.58 -20.93 14.95
N TYR A 23 4.74 -20.16 15.64
CA TYR A 23 4.47 -18.76 15.36
C TYR A 23 4.55 -17.95 16.63
N ASP A 24 4.80 -16.65 16.50
CA ASP A 24 4.67 -15.69 17.58
C ASP A 24 3.20 -15.26 17.78
N SER A 25 2.98 -14.32 18.70
CA SER A 25 1.65 -13.76 19.00
C SER A 25 1.05 -12.94 17.85
N GLU A 26 1.88 -12.49 16.92
CA GLU A 26 1.47 -11.72 15.73
C GLU A 26 1.18 -12.61 14.51
N GLY A 27 1.42 -13.92 14.67
CA GLY A 27 1.20 -14.91 13.62
C GLY A 27 2.38 -15.06 12.65
N ILE A 28 3.54 -14.50 12.98
CA ILE A 28 4.76 -14.65 12.16
C ILE A 28 5.49 -15.93 12.57
N ARG A 29 5.90 -16.70 11.58
CA ARG A 29 6.57 -18.00 11.79
C ARG A 29 7.95 -17.84 12.42
N THR A 30 8.14 -18.42 13.58
CA THR A 30 9.40 -18.37 14.35
C THR A 30 10.28 -19.60 14.17
N SER A 31 9.69 -20.74 13.84
CA SER A 31 10.48 -21.96 13.52
C SER A 31 9.71 -22.95 12.66
N LYS A 32 10.46 -23.92 12.09
CA LYS A 32 9.94 -25.15 11.49
C LYS A 32 10.80 -26.34 11.93
N SER A 33 10.19 -27.55 12.00
CA SER A 33 10.91 -28.79 12.30
C SER A 33 10.36 -29.96 11.51
N ASP A 34 11.24 -30.77 10.91
CA ASP A 34 10.89 -32.04 10.27
C ASP A 34 11.08 -33.27 11.18
N GLY A 35 11.22 -33.02 12.49
CA GLY A 35 11.47 -34.05 13.52
C GLY A 35 12.96 -34.35 13.69
N THR A 36 13.79 -34.16 12.68
CA THR A 36 15.25 -34.34 12.71
C THR A 36 15.97 -33.00 12.75
N ASN A 37 15.53 -32.08 11.89
CA ASN A 37 16.10 -30.75 11.74
C ASN A 37 15.13 -29.72 12.25
N THR A 38 15.64 -28.76 13.04
CA THR A 38 14.86 -27.60 13.47
C THR A 38 15.51 -26.34 12.93
N THR A 39 14.75 -25.57 12.14
CA THR A 39 15.14 -24.26 11.64
C THR A 39 14.50 -23.19 12.51
N LYS A 40 15.29 -22.28 13.06
CA LYS A 40 14.84 -21.10 13.82
C LYS A 40 15.13 -19.85 13.03
N TYR A 41 14.24 -18.88 13.11
CA TYR A 41 14.37 -17.59 12.40
C TYR A 41 14.74 -16.48 13.39
N LEU A 42 15.67 -15.62 12.97
CA LEU A 42 15.89 -14.30 13.55
C LEU A 42 15.09 -13.29 12.72
N LEU A 43 14.16 -12.61 13.37
CA LEU A 43 13.19 -11.75 12.70
C LEU A 43 13.43 -10.26 13.06
N ASN A 44 13.10 -9.39 12.12
CA ASN A 44 12.87 -7.96 12.34
C ASN A 44 11.49 -7.63 11.75
N GLY A 45 10.46 -7.60 12.60
CA GLY A 45 9.07 -7.62 12.14
C GLY A 45 8.81 -8.88 11.30
N THR A 46 8.41 -8.68 10.06
CA THR A 46 8.16 -9.78 9.09
C THR A 46 9.39 -10.23 8.33
N GLN A 47 10.50 -9.49 8.40
CA GLN A 47 11.74 -9.80 7.67
C GLN A 47 12.56 -10.87 8.40
N ILE A 48 12.96 -11.91 7.70
CA ILE A 48 13.87 -12.94 8.19
C ILE A 48 15.31 -12.45 8.00
N LEU A 49 15.99 -12.04 9.08
CA LEU A 49 17.39 -11.61 9.03
C LEU A 49 18.36 -12.78 8.98
N ALA A 50 18.00 -13.89 9.61
CA ALA A 50 18.79 -15.11 9.57
C ALA A 50 17.93 -16.34 9.84
N GLN A 51 18.41 -17.49 9.36
CA GLN A 51 17.87 -18.78 9.74
C GLN A 51 19.00 -19.70 10.22
N THR A 52 18.78 -20.42 11.28
CA THR A 52 19.73 -21.39 11.83
C THR A 52 19.11 -22.78 11.84
N THR A 53 19.75 -23.72 11.15
CA THR A 53 19.35 -25.13 11.10
C THR A 53 20.52 -25.99 11.56
N ASN A 54 20.35 -26.72 12.66
CA ASN A 54 21.39 -27.61 13.21
C ASN A 54 22.76 -26.92 13.38
N GLY A 55 22.75 -25.68 13.90
CA GLY A 55 23.97 -24.90 14.15
C GLY A 55 24.56 -24.21 12.91
N LYS A 56 24.03 -24.45 11.71
CA LYS A 56 24.42 -23.74 10.48
C LYS A 56 23.51 -22.55 10.27
N THR A 57 24.08 -21.35 10.14
CA THR A 57 23.33 -20.12 9.99
C THR A 57 23.49 -19.55 8.57
N LEU A 58 22.37 -19.18 7.97
CA LEU A 58 22.32 -18.35 6.77
C LEU A 58 21.86 -16.95 7.19
N CYS A 59 22.55 -15.91 6.78
CA CYS A 59 22.18 -14.51 7.04
C CYS A 59 21.66 -13.86 5.76
N PHE A 60 20.65 -13.00 5.90
CA PHE A 60 20.04 -12.26 4.78
C PHE A 60 20.21 -10.76 4.99
N PHE A 61 20.57 -10.06 3.93
CA PHE A 61 20.89 -8.65 3.98
C PHE A 61 19.90 -7.86 3.14
N TYR A 62 19.51 -6.71 3.67
CA TYR A 62 18.49 -5.83 3.09
C TYR A 62 19.07 -4.43 2.89
N ASP A 63 18.58 -3.73 1.88
CA ASP A 63 18.87 -2.31 1.69
C ASP A 63 18.02 -1.44 2.63
N GLN A 64 18.18 -0.12 2.52
CA GLN A 64 17.41 0.83 3.33
C GLN A 64 15.92 0.87 2.97
N GLN A 65 15.54 0.36 1.81
CA GLN A 65 14.17 0.24 1.34
C GLN A 65 13.53 -1.09 1.75
N GLY A 66 14.30 -2.00 2.37
CA GLY A 66 13.83 -3.31 2.79
C GLY A 66 13.90 -4.40 1.73
N ASN A 67 14.51 -4.12 0.56
CA ASN A 67 14.71 -5.14 -0.46
C ASN A 67 15.87 -6.06 -0.08
N ARG A 68 15.72 -7.35 -0.30
CA ARG A 68 16.78 -8.32 -0.03
C ARG A 68 17.86 -8.25 -1.09
N VAL A 69 19.08 -7.86 -0.69
CA VAL A 69 20.20 -7.64 -1.63
C VAL A 69 21.21 -8.78 -1.65
N GLY A 70 21.32 -9.56 -0.58
CA GLY A 70 22.29 -10.62 -0.52
C GLY A 70 22.08 -11.60 0.62
N MET A 71 22.85 -12.67 0.61
CA MET A 71 22.91 -13.65 1.69
C MET A 71 24.36 -14.07 1.97
N ALA A 72 24.63 -14.48 3.21
CA ALA A 72 25.84 -15.20 3.56
C ALA A 72 25.50 -16.65 3.94
N ASP A 73 26.30 -17.60 3.45
CA ASP A 73 26.19 -19.02 3.82
C ASP A 73 26.82 -19.28 5.20
N SER A 74 26.70 -20.51 5.67
CA SER A 74 27.26 -20.94 6.98
C SER A 74 28.78 -20.87 7.05
N SER A 75 29.48 -20.63 5.94
CA SER A 75 30.92 -20.41 5.85
C SER A 75 31.28 -18.92 5.73
N ASN A 76 30.31 -18.02 5.95
CA ASN A 76 30.41 -16.56 5.78
C ASN A 76 30.75 -16.14 4.34
N LYS A 77 30.51 -16.96 3.35
CA LYS A 77 30.65 -16.59 1.96
C LYS A 77 29.43 -15.83 1.50
N PHE A 78 29.63 -14.65 0.90
CA PHE A 78 28.58 -13.73 0.54
C PHE A 78 28.15 -13.89 -0.93
N TYR A 79 26.83 -13.82 -1.17
CA TYR A 79 26.21 -13.90 -2.49
C TYR A 79 25.21 -12.76 -2.66
N TYR A 80 25.20 -12.12 -3.84
CA TYR A 80 24.19 -11.14 -4.21
C TYR A 80 23.01 -11.83 -4.89
N TYR A 81 21.79 -11.39 -4.56
CA TYR A 81 20.58 -11.80 -5.26
C TYR A 81 20.48 -11.10 -6.62
N ILE A 82 20.16 -11.86 -7.66
CA ILE A 82 19.81 -11.34 -8.98
C ILE A 82 18.36 -11.64 -9.23
N TYR A 83 17.59 -10.61 -9.52
CA TYR A 83 16.16 -10.69 -9.74
C TYR A 83 15.80 -10.43 -11.20
N ASN A 84 14.69 -11.01 -11.67
CA ASN A 84 14.01 -10.55 -12.88
C ASN A 84 13.06 -9.39 -12.59
N LEU A 85 12.38 -8.90 -13.61
CA LEU A 85 11.41 -7.79 -13.47
C LEU A 85 10.17 -8.15 -12.63
N GLN A 86 9.90 -9.43 -12.40
CA GLN A 86 8.77 -9.94 -11.63
C GLN A 86 9.13 -10.18 -10.15
N GLY A 87 10.38 -9.90 -9.76
CA GLY A 87 10.86 -10.15 -8.40
C GLY A 87 11.32 -11.59 -8.14
N ASP A 88 11.36 -12.46 -9.15
CA ASP A 88 11.88 -13.81 -8.97
C ASP A 88 13.39 -13.77 -8.77
N VAL A 89 13.90 -14.53 -7.81
CA VAL A 89 15.33 -14.77 -7.66
C VAL A 89 15.75 -15.71 -8.78
N ILE A 90 16.44 -15.19 -9.80
CA ILE A 90 16.90 -15.98 -10.95
C ILE A 90 18.34 -16.45 -10.81
N ALA A 91 19.14 -15.81 -9.96
CA ALA A 91 20.51 -16.24 -9.70
C ALA A 91 21.05 -15.73 -8.36
N LEU A 92 22.14 -16.36 -7.92
CA LEU A 92 23.04 -15.86 -6.88
C LEU A 92 24.41 -15.63 -7.50
N ALA A 93 24.93 -14.40 -7.35
CA ALA A 93 26.28 -14.04 -7.78
C ALA A 93 27.25 -14.08 -6.60
N ASP A 94 28.35 -14.78 -6.73
CA ASP A 94 29.43 -14.83 -5.75
C ASP A 94 30.07 -13.42 -5.62
N ALA A 95 30.01 -12.83 -4.44
CA ALA A 95 30.50 -11.48 -4.20
C ALA A 95 32.01 -11.32 -4.41
N SER A 96 32.79 -12.40 -4.26
CA SER A 96 34.25 -12.37 -4.41
C SER A 96 34.69 -12.41 -5.87
N THR A 97 33.93 -13.06 -6.73
CA THR A 97 34.29 -13.29 -8.14
C THR A 97 33.42 -12.52 -9.11
N GLY A 98 32.25 -12.03 -8.67
CA GLY A 98 31.22 -11.42 -9.53
C GLY A 98 30.52 -12.38 -10.48
N LYS A 99 30.83 -13.70 -10.42
CA LYS A 99 30.26 -14.70 -11.31
C LYS A 99 28.97 -15.29 -10.74
N LEU A 100 28.08 -15.72 -11.63
CA LEU A 100 26.89 -16.47 -11.23
C LEU A 100 27.32 -17.83 -10.65
N ALA A 101 26.94 -18.07 -9.41
CA ALA A 101 27.26 -19.30 -8.68
C ALA A 101 26.06 -20.25 -8.67
N VAL A 102 24.84 -19.70 -8.71
CA VAL A 102 23.58 -20.44 -8.73
C VAL A 102 22.65 -19.80 -9.75
N THR A 103 21.88 -20.60 -10.49
CA THR A 103 20.79 -20.13 -11.35
C THR A 103 19.52 -20.92 -11.10
N TYR A 104 18.37 -20.23 -11.15
CA TYR A 104 17.05 -20.81 -10.97
C TYR A 104 16.19 -20.52 -12.20
N THR A 105 15.43 -21.52 -12.63
CA THR A 105 14.40 -21.36 -13.66
C THR A 105 13.07 -21.86 -13.13
N TYR A 106 12.05 -21.05 -13.28
CA TYR A 106 10.69 -21.34 -12.82
C TYR A 106 9.73 -21.41 -14.01
N ASP A 107 8.62 -22.11 -13.83
CA ASP A 107 7.45 -21.93 -14.69
C ASP A 107 6.67 -20.66 -14.30
N ALA A 108 5.60 -20.37 -15.02
CA ALA A 108 4.78 -19.17 -14.75
C ALA A 108 4.12 -19.17 -13.36
N TRP A 109 4.00 -20.33 -12.71
CA TRP A 109 3.39 -20.49 -11.39
C TRP A 109 4.42 -20.60 -10.27
N GLY A 110 5.70 -20.46 -10.58
CA GLY A 110 6.77 -20.49 -9.58
C GLY A 110 7.28 -21.88 -9.23
N LYS A 111 6.85 -22.92 -9.94
CA LYS A 111 7.45 -24.24 -9.78
C LYS A 111 8.88 -24.21 -10.29
N LEU A 112 9.81 -24.68 -9.48
CA LEU A 112 11.21 -24.77 -9.87
C LEU A 112 11.39 -25.83 -10.96
N VAL A 113 11.77 -25.40 -12.17
CA VAL A 113 12.02 -26.28 -13.32
C VAL A 113 13.49 -26.72 -13.37
N LYS A 114 14.41 -25.79 -13.05
CA LYS A 114 15.85 -26.08 -13.10
C LYS A 114 16.57 -25.31 -11.99
N LEU A 115 17.52 -25.98 -11.35
CA LEU A 115 18.51 -25.43 -10.43
C LEU A 115 19.88 -25.83 -10.90
N GLU A 116 20.74 -24.89 -11.24
CA GLU A 116 22.15 -25.06 -11.45
C GLU A 116 22.92 -24.44 -10.29
N ASP A 117 23.74 -25.24 -9.63
CA ASP A 117 24.48 -24.83 -8.43
C ASP A 117 25.91 -25.27 -8.53
N SER A 118 26.83 -24.33 -8.72
CA SER A 118 28.28 -24.58 -8.80
C SER A 118 28.97 -24.45 -7.44
N THR A 119 28.21 -24.23 -6.37
CA THR A 119 28.78 -24.01 -5.04
C THR A 119 29.06 -25.34 -4.33
N ALA A 120 30.19 -25.40 -3.60
CA ALA A 120 30.58 -26.62 -2.87
C ALA A 120 29.59 -26.99 -1.75
N ASN A 121 28.86 -25.97 -1.21
CA ASN A 121 27.92 -26.16 -0.10
C ASN A 121 26.45 -26.25 -0.56
N SER A 122 26.19 -26.40 -1.85
CA SER A 122 24.81 -26.44 -2.39
C SER A 122 23.96 -25.27 -1.93
N VAL A 123 24.51 -24.06 -2.04
CA VAL A 123 23.88 -22.81 -1.55
C VAL A 123 22.54 -22.56 -2.24
N GLY A 124 22.41 -22.95 -3.51
CA GLY A 124 21.18 -22.83 -4.27
C GLY A 124 20.02 -23.64 -3.68
N SER A 125 20.32 -24.84 -3.16
CA SER A 125 19.32 -25.65 -2.47
C SER A 125 18.98 -25.11 -1.09
N GLN A 126 19.97 -24.55 -0.39
CA GLN A 126 19.81 -24.01 0.97
C GLN A 126 19.11 -22.63 0.96
N ASN A 127 19.26 -21.86 -0.11
CA ASN A 127 18.58 -20.58 -0.23
C ASN A 127 17.06 -20.77 -0.25
N PRO A 128 16.34 -20.22 0.75
CA PRO A 128 14.90 -20.37 0.81
C PRO A 128 14.15 -19.35 -0.06
N PHE A 129 14.78 -18.24 -0.41
CA PHE A 129 14.11 -17.17 -1.15
C PHE A 129 14.23 -17.40 -2.65
N ARG A 130 13.08 -17.61 -3.33
CA ARG A 130 13.02 -18.04 -4.73
C ARG A 130 12.04 -17.21 -5.55
N TYR A 131 10.99 -17.84 -6.09
CA TYR A 131 9.96 -17.21 -6.90
C TYR A 131 9.35 -16.00 -6.19
N LYS A 132 9.32 -14.85 -6.84
CA LYS A 132 8.87 -13.54 -6.30
C LYS A 132 9.48 -13.16 -4.93
N GLY A 133 10.65 -13.73 -4.63
CA GLY A 133 11.30 -13.54 -3.34
C GLY A 133 10.61 -14.22 -2.16
N TYR A 134 9.62 -15.09 -2.38
CA TYR A 134 8.93 -15.84 -1.32
C TYR A 134 9.83 -16.87 -0.68
N TYR A 135 9.51 -17.22 0.55
CA TYR A 135 10.22 -18.25 1.31
C TYR A 135 9.73 -19.65 0.91
N TYR A 136 10.58 -20.45 0.31
CA TYR A 136 10.28 -21.82 -0.11
C TYR A 136 10.64 -22.84 0.96
N ASP A 137 9.69 -23.67 1.35
CA ASP A 137 9.89 -24.80 2.25
C ASP A 137 10.13 -26.06 1.42
N THR A 138 11.39 -26.51 1.34
CA THR A 138 11.79 -27.68 0.56
C THR A 138 11.10 -28.98 1.02
N GLU A 139 10.80 -29.07 2.31
CA GLU A 139 10.18 -30.24 2.93
C GLU A 139 8.71 -30.43 2.52
N THR A 140 8.02 -29.33 2.25
CA THR A 140 6.61 -29.35 1.87
C THR A 140 6.39 -29.00 0.41
N SER A 141 7.37 -28.42 -0.27
CA SER A 141 7.29 -27.85 -1.62
C SER A 141 6.31 -26.67 -1.71
N LEU A 142 6.09 -25.96 -0.60
CA LEU A 142 5.21 -24.81 -0.52
C LEU A 142 6.01 -23.51 -0.37
N TYR A 143 5.45 -22.41 -0.85
CA TYR A 143 5.91 -21.07 -0.53
C TYR A 143 5.17 -20.54 0.69
N TYR A 144 5.90 -19.98 1.66
CA TYR A 144 5.35 -19.28 2.81
C TYR A 144 5.32 -17.79 2.53
N LEU A 145 4.12 -17.22 2.49
CA LEU A 145 3.83 -15.80 2.23
C LEU A 145 3.32 -15.10 3.51
N GLN A 146 3.93 -15.40 4.65
CA GLN A 146 3.56 -14.86 5.98
C GLN A 146 2.16 -15.31 6.48
N THR A 147 1.08 -14.92 5.82
CA THR A 147 -0.29 -15.25 6.24
C THR A 147 -0.83 -16.52 5.58
N ARG A 148 -0.31 -16.87 4.41
CA ARG A 148 -0.77 -18.03 3.62
C ARG A 148 0.40 -18.89 3.12
N TYR A 149 0.05 -20.11 2.71
CA TYR A 149 0.96 -21.03 2.03
C TYR A 149 0.48 -21.25 0.59
N TYR A 150 1.38 -21.03 -0.35
CA TYR A 150 1.12 -21.17 -1.77
C TYR A 150 1.74 -22.46 -2.31
N ASP A 151 0.94 -23.22 -3.04
CA ASP A 151 1.36 -24.44 -3.72
C ASP A 151 1.57 -24.15 -5.22
N PRO A 152 2.82 -24.15 -5.70
CA PRO A 152 3.11 -23.89 -7.10
C PRO A 152 2.71 -25.05 -8.03
N ASP A 153 2.53 -26.28 -7.51
CA ASP A 153 2.08 -27.42 -8.31
C ASP A 153 0.60 -27.28 -8.69
N THR A 154 -0.21 -26.68 -7.84
CA THR A 154 -1.65 -26.47 -8.08
C THR A 154 -1.98 -25.02 -8.49
N GLY A 155 -1.03 -24.09 -8.35
CA GLY A 155 -1.22 -22.67 -8.62
C GLY A 155 -2.21 -21.99 -7.64
N ARG A 156 -2.29 -22.48 -6.39
CA ARG A 156 -3.29 -22.04 -5.41
C ARG A 156 -2.71 -21.90 -4.01
N PHE A 157 -3.36 -21.07 -3.21
CA PHE A 157 -3.19 -21.12 -1.77
C PHE A 157 -3.82 -22.38 -1.20
N ILE A 158 -3.18 -22.97 -0.16
CA ILE A 158 -3.73 -24.14 0.55
C ILE A 158 -4.65 -23.76 1.70
N ASN A 159 -4.68 -22.48 2.10
CA ASN A 159 -5.59 -21.93 3.09
C ASN A 159 -6.36 -20.74 2.51
N ALA A 160 -7.58 -20.60 3.01
CA ALA A 160 -8.49 -19.54 2.60
C ALA A 160 -7.96 -18.17 3.03
N ASP A 161 -8.28 -17.14 2.27
CA ASP A 161 -8.03 -15.77 2.62
C ASP A 161 -8.82 -15.33 3.88
N ALA A 162 -8.29 -14.34 4.60
CA ALA A 162 -8.98 -13.72 5.74
C ALA A 162 -10.12 -12.82 5.32
N PHE A 163 -9.94 -12.18 4.20
CA PHE A 163 -10.86 -11.18 3.70
C PHE A 163 -11.49 -11.66 2.39
N THR A 164 -12.78 -11.91 2.43
CA THR A 164 -13.57 -11.99 1.20
C THR A 164 -13.75 -10.57 0.71
N SER A 165 -13.26 -10.27 -0.49
CA SER A 165 -13.64 -9.04 -1.17
C SER A 165 -15.17 -9.05 -1.33
N THR A 166 -15.83 -8.05 -0.73
CA THR A 166 -17.27 -7.81 -0.91
C THR A 166 -17.56 -7.11 -2.24
N ASP A 167 -16.54 -6.89 -3.05
CA ASP A 167 -16.68 -6.23 -4.34
C ASP A 167 -17.21 -7.23 -5.38
N ILE A 168 -18.49 -7.10 -5.70
CA ILE A 168 -19.26 -7.99 -6.57
C ILE A 168 -18.84 -7.86 -8.05
N SER A 169 -17.86 -7.00 -8.37
CA SER A 169 -17.46 -6.70 -9.75
C SER A 169 -16.56 -7.75 -10.41
N GLY A 170 -16.04 -8.72 -9.67
CA GLY A 170 -15.16 -9.77 -10.22
C GLY A 170 -15.57 -11.18 -9.81
N VAL A 171 -15.88 -12.05 -10.77
CA VAL A 171 -16.16 -13.47 -10.52
C VAL A 171 -15.01 -14.21 -9.84
N LEU A 172 -13.79 -13.69 -9.93
CA LEU A 172 -12.57 -14.27 -9.35
C LEU A 172 -12.28 -13.75 -7.94
N SER A 173 -12.82 -12.61 -7.54
CA SER A 173 -12.61 -12.01 -6.20
C SER A 173 -13.28 -12.81 -5.07
N THR A 174 -14.18 -13.73 -5.40
CA THR A 174 -14.84 -14.62 -4.44
C THR A 174 -14.08 -15.92 -4.18
N ASN A 175 -13.02 -16.22 -4.95
CA ASN A 175 -12.22 -17.43 -4.75
C ASN A 175 -11.10 -17.20 -3.75
N MET A 176 -11.34 -17.55 -2.49
CA MET A 176 -10.43 -17.37 -1.35
C MET A 176 -9.09 -18.14 -1.48
N PHE A 177 -8.96 -19.05 -2.45
CA PHE A 177 -7.77 -19.85 -2.69
C PHE A 177 -7.01 -19.43 -3.96
N ALA A 178 -7.55 -18.48 -4.74
CA ALA A 178 -6.91 -18.04 -5.97
C ALA A 178 -5.61 -17.29 -5.66
N TYR A 179 -4.53 -17.68 -6.33
CA TYR A 179 -3.28 -16.94 -6.32
C TYR A 179 -3.28 -15.95 -7.49
N CYS A 180 -3.02 -14.67 -7.19
CA CYS A 180 -2.90 -13.60 -8.19
C CYS A 180 -4.06 -13.55 -9.20
N GLU A 181 -5.31 -13.88 -8.78
CA GLU A 181 -6.48 -14.00 -9.67
C GLU A 181 -6.23 -14.88 -10.92
N ASN A 182 -5.44 -15.94 -10.78
CA ASN A 182 -4.96 -16.81 -11.84
C ASN A 182 -4.10 -16.10 -12.92
N ASN A 183 -3.47 -14.97 -12.60
CA ASN A 183 -2.56 -14.26 -13.50
C ASN A 183 -1.22 -13.92 -12.80
N PRO A 184 -0.39 -14.93 -12.46
CA PRO A 184 0.84 -14.71 -11.70
C PRO A 184 1.96 -14.05 -12.51
N VAL A 185 1.82 -13.95 -13.84
CA VAL A 185 2.82 -13.29 -14.70
C VAL A 185 2.82 -11.78 -14.52
N VAL A 186 1.63 -11.19 -14.25
CA VAL A 186 1.44 -9.73 -14.14
C VAL A 186 1.23 -9.30 -12.69
N ARG A 187 0.89 -10.24 -11.81
CA ARG A 187 0.51 -9.98 -10.42
C ARG A 187 1.40 -10.73 -9.44
N ASP A 188 1.57 -10.19 -8.25
CA ASP A 188 2.22 -10.85 -7.11
C ASP A 188 1.39 -10.65 -5.83
N ASP A 189 1.73 -11.39 -4.79
CA ASP A 189 1.11 -11.31 -3.48
C ASP A 189 2.21 -11.49 -2.43
N GLN A 190 2.79 -10.38 -1.98
CA GLN A 190 3.98 -10.39 -1.12
C GLN A 190 3.70 -10.91 0.30
N THR A 191 2.48 -10.77 0.80
CA THR A 191 2.12 -11.05 2.19
C THR A 191 1.21 -12.26 2.36
N GLY A 192 0.67 -12.77 1.26
CA GLY A 192 -0.38 -13.78 1.30
C GLY A 192 -1.75 -13.22 1.70
N GLU A 193 -1.93 -11.90 1.64
CA GLU A 193 -3.20 -11.20 1.75
C GLU A 193 -3.50 -10.54 0.41
N ILE A 194 -4.76 -10.42 0.03
CA ILE A 194 -5.16 -10.02 -1.33
C ILE A 194 -4.37 -8.77 -1.81
N PHE A 195 -3.65 -8.89 -2.93
CA PHE A 195 -3.20 -7.81 -3.82
C PHE A 195 -2.46 -6.62 -3.22
N ASP A 196 -1.29 -6.81 -2.61
CA ASP A 196 -0.55 -5.66 -2.10
C ASP A 196 0.02 -4.76 -3.21
N THR A 197 0.58 -5.32 -4.28
CA THR A 197 1.30 -4.47 -5.26
C THR A 197 0.44 -4.08 -6.46
N VAL A 198 -0.52 -4.91 -6.85
CA VAL A 198 -1.36 -4.62 -8.04
C VAL A 198 -2.61 -3.85 -7.68
N LEU A 199 -3.19 -4.07 -6.50
CA LEU A 199 -4.21 -3.15 -5.98
C LEU A 199 -3.61 -1.78 -5.72
N ASP A 200 -2.38 -1.70 -5.22
CA ASP A 200 -1.68 -0.44 -5.06
C ASP A 200 -1.40 0.22 -6.41
N LEU A 201 -1.06 -0.54 -7.46
CA LEU A 201 -0.90 -0.02 -8.83
C LEU A 201 -2.24 0.28 -9.51
N ILE A 202 -3.27 -0.54 -9.32
CA ILE A 202 -4.63 -0.28 -9.84
C ILE A 202 -5.28 0.84 -9.02
N SER A 203 -5.13 0.85 -7.71
CA SER A 203 -5.54 1.92 -6.82
C SER A 203 -4.81 3.20 -7.18
N LEU A 204 -3.50 3.16 -7.39
CA LEU A 204 -2.71 4.28 -7.88
C LEU A 204 -3.16 4.74 -9.28
N ALA A 205 -3.39 3.82 -10.22
CA ALA A 205 -3.89 4.16 -11.55
C ALA A 205 -5.31 4.71 -11.51
N SER A 206 -6.18 4.16 -10.65
CA SER A 206 -7.51 4.68 -10.37
C SER A 206 -7.43 6.05 -9.72
N SER A 207 -6.61 6.21 -8.69
CA SER A 207 -6.40 7.49 -8.00
C SER A 207 -5.76 8.54 -8.91
N ILE A 208 -4.87 8.15 -9.82
CA ILE A 208 -4.36 9.02 -10.89
C ILE A 208 -5.49 9.41 -11.85
N SER A 209 -6.33 8.45 -12.27
CA SER A 209 -7.48 8.70 -13.14
C SER A 209 -8.49 9.63 -12.47
N ASP A 210 -8.79 9.41 -11.17
CA ASP A 210 -9.68 10.23 -10.37
C ASP A 210 -9.13 11.65 -10.16
N VAL A 211 -7.83 11.78 -9.98
CA VAL A 211 -7.14 13.07 -9.91
C VAL A 211 -7.14 13.77 -11.27
N ILE A 212 -6.99 13.05 -12.37
CA ILE A 212 -7.10 13.60 -13.73
C ILE A 212 -8.54 14.05 -14.02
N ALA A 213 -9.53 13.24 -13.63
CA ALA A 213 -10.95 13.55 -13.81
C ALA A 213 -11.42 14.67 -12.87
N ASN A 214 -10.90 14.68 -11.63
CA ASN A 214 -11.26 15.63 -10.59
C ASN A 214 -10.01 16.23 -9.93
N PRO A 215 -9.17 16.99 -10.65
CA PRO A 215 -7.90 17.52 -10.14
C PRO A 215 -8.06 18.46 -8.95
N GLY A 216 -9.27 18.66 -8.50
CA GLY A 216 -9.64 19.48 -7.38
C GLY A 216 -10.19 18.78 -6.18
N SER A 217 -10.34 17.49 -6.23
CA SER A 217 -10.78 16.71 -5.06
C SER A 217 -9.57 16.36 -4.20
N VAL A 218 -9.51 16.92 -2.99
CA VAL A 218 -8.45 16.56 -2.01
C VAL A 218 -8.55 15.11 -1.59
N SER A 219 -9.75 14.52 -1.59
CA SER A 219 -9.92 13.09 -1.35
C SER A 219 -9.21 12.25 -2.40
N CYS A 220 -9.26 12.63 -3.69
CA CYS A 220 -8.52 11.95 -4.76
C CYS A 220 -7.01 12.11 -4.59
N TRP A 221 -6.52 13.29 -4.19
CA TRP A 221 -5.09 13.52 -3.93
C TRP A 221 -4.61 12.85 -2.66
N LEU A 222 -5.45 12.73 -1.63
CA LEU A 222 -5.13 11.97 -0.42
C LEU A 222 -5.12 10.47 -0.69
N ALA A 223 -6.05 9.96 -1.52
CA ALA A 223 -6.03 8.59 -1.99
C ALA A 223 -4.74 8.30 -2.78
N LEU A 224 -4.39 9.17 -3.75
CA LEU A 224 -3.16 9.05 -4.52
C LEU A 224 -1.90 9.13 -3.64
N GLY A 225 -1.90 10.00 -2.64
CA GLY A 225 -0.80 10.10 -1.67
C GLY A 225 -0.69 8.88 -0.77
N ALA A 226 -1.81 8.30 -0.35
CA ALA A 226 -1.87 7.07 0.41
C ALA A 226 -1.37 5.88 -0.43
N ASP A 227 -1.82 5.75 -1.67
CA ASP A 227 -1.40 4.71 -2.60
C ASP A 227 0.11 4.81 -2.92
N ALA A 228 0.63 6.04 -3.10
CA ALA A 228 2.06 6.26 -3.32
C ALA A 228 2.92 5.91 -2.08
N VAL A 229 2.40 6.09 -0.86
CA VAL A 229 3.06 5.68 0.38
C VAL A 229 3.02 4.15 0.52
N CYS A 230 1.91 3.50 0.17
CA CYS A 230 1.80 2.04 0.18
C CYS A 230 2.79 1.39 -0.79
N LEU A 231 2.98 1.98 -1.99
CA LEU A 231 3.99 1.51 -2.94
C LEU A 231 5.44 1.76 -2.48
N ALA A 232 5.67 2.81 -1.68
CA ALA A 232 7.01 3.18 -1.23
C ALA A 232 7.47 2.44 0.03
N VAL A 233 6.56 1.76 0.74
CA VAL A 233 6.87 1.06 2.00
C VAL A 233 6.39 -0.38 1.90
N PRO A 234 7.26 -1.33 1.56
CA PRO A 234 6.92 -2.76 1.51
C PRO A 234 6.35 -3.22 2.86
N GLY A 235 5.17 -3.87 2.83
CA GLY A 235 4.47 -4.35 4.02
C GLY A 235 3.49 -3.35 4.66
N LEU A 236 3.26 -2.19 4.05
CA LEU A 236 2.18 -1.27 4.43
C LEU A 236 0.96 -1.43 3.52
N SER A 237 0.55 -2.63 3.29
CA SER A 237 -0.73 -2.90 2.66
C SER A 237 -1.87 -2.70 3.63
N GLY A 238 -2.74 -1.84 3.27
CA GLY A 238 -3.99 -1.57 3.98
C GLY A 238 -4.13 -0.10 4.40
N GLY A 239 -5.09 0.60 3.83
CA GLY A 239 -5.42 2.00 4.11
C GLY A 239 -5.63 2.41 5.58
N GLY A 240 -5.48 1.45 6.53
CA GLY A 240 -5.57 1.71 7.97
C GLY A 240 -4.33 2.40 8.56
N VAL A 241 -3.13 2.24 7.98
CA VAL A 241 -1.90 2.87 8.49
C VAL A 241 -1.73 4.26 7.89
N ALA A 242 -2.05 4.44 6.62
CA ALA A 242 -2.11 5.77 5.99
C ALA A 242 -3.12 6.67 6.69
N VAL A 243 -4.28 6.16 7.09
CA VAL A 243 -5.28 6.89 7.89
C VAL A 243 -4.74 7.23 9.29
N LYS A 244 -3.95 6.37 9.93
CA LYS A 244 -3.32 6.67 11.24
C LYS A 244 -2.17 7.68 11.13
N ALA A 245 -1.39 7.64 10.05
CA ALA A 245 -0.35 8.66 9.79
C ALA A 245 -0.98 10.03 9.44
N LEU A 246 -2.13 10.03 8.78
CA LEU A 246 -2.90 11.23 8.44
C LEU A 246 -3.70 11.81 9.62
N SER A 247 -3.80 11.11 10.75
CA SER A 247 -4.46 11.62 11.96
C SER A 247 -3.63 12.65 12.74
N LYS A 248 -2.36 12.87 12.37
CA LYS A 248 -1.54 13.97 12.90
C LYS A 248 -1.67 15.17 11.98
N THR A 249 -2.13 16.27 12.52
CA THR A 249 -2.54 17.52 11.87
C THR A 249 -1.53 18.14 10.91
N ASP A 250 -0.24 18.06 11.22
CA ASP A 250 0.83 18.55 10.35
C ASP A 250 1.05 17.65 9.13
N ALA A 251 0.77 16.36 9.27
CA ALA A 251 0.94 15.38 8.19
C ALA A 251 -0.03 15.60 7.02
N VAL A 252 -1.29 16.00 7.29
CA VAL A 252 -2.27 16.31 6.22
C VAL A 252 -1.82 17.49 5.37
N LEU A 253 -1.34 18.54 6.01
CA LEU A 253 -0.90 19.75 5.30
C LEU A 253 0.43 19.51 4.56
N ASP A 254 1.35 18.74 5.14
CA ASP A 254 2.65 18.45 4.53
C ASP A 254 2.53 17.40 3.41
N THR A 255 1.66 16.43 3.55
CA THR A 255 1.30 15.51 2.46
C THR A 255 0.66 16.27 1.31
N ALA A 256 -0.31 17.14 1.59
CA ALA A 256 -0.93 17.99 0.58
C ALA A 256 0.08 18.91 -0.13
N LYS A 257 1.08 19.46 0.58
CA LYS A 257 2.17 20.26 -0.01
C LYS A 257 3.11 19.43 -0.88
N SER A 258 3.45 18.21 -0.44
CA SER A 258 4.35 17.30 -1.17
C SER A 258 3.71 16.84 -2.47
N VAL A 259 2.45 16.44 -2.40
CA VAL A 259 1.64 16.07 -3.56
C VAL A 259 1.46 17.25 -4.52
N TYR A 260 1.23 18.46 -3.99
CA TYR A 260 1.15 19.66 -4.83
C TYR A 260 2.47 19.96 -5.56
N LYS A 261 3.64 19.77 -4.91
CA LYS A 261 4.96 19.94 -5.56
C LYS A 261 5.16 18.98 -6.72
N LEU A 262 4.65 17.75 -6.62
CA LEU A 262 4.71 16.77 -7.71
C LEU A 262 3.74 17.14 -8.85
N ALA A 263 2.55 17.60 -8.51
CA ALA A 263 1.52 18.01 -9.46
C ALA A 263 1.78 19.39 -10.09
N ASP A 264 2.55 20.28 -9.45
CA ASP A 264 2.87 21.64 -9.95
C ASP A 264 3.73 21.60 -11.24
N LYS A 265 4.31 20.46 -11.58
CA LYS A 265 4.95 20.21 -12.87
C LYS A 265 3.91 20.05 -14.00
N SER A 266 2.63 19.80 -13.72
CA SER A 266 1.56 19.69 -14.70
C SER A 266 0.94 21.06 -14.98
N SER A 267 1.02 21.52 -16.23
CA SER A 267 0.54 22.85 -16.66
C SER A 267 -0.96 23.11 -16.44
N ASN A 268 -1.76 22.06 -16.24
CA ASN A 268 -3.21 22.14 -16.09
C ASN A 268 -3.68 22.59 -14.71
N ILE A 269 -2.89 22.37 -13.65
CA ILE A 269 -3.26 22.75 -12.25
C ILE A 269 -2.96 24.22 -11.98
N ARG A 270 -1.93 24.79 -12.60
CA ARG A 270 -1.53 26.19 -12.37
C ARG A 270 -2.62 27.21 -12.77
N LYS A 271 -3.45 26.88 -13.75
CA LYS A 271 -4.50 27.77 -14.29
C LYS A 271 -5.90 27.42 -13.79
N ALA A 272 -6.07 26.34 -13.02
CA ALA A 272 -7.38 25.90 -12.57
C ALA A 272 -7.94 26.85 -11.49
N THR A 273 -9.21 27.24 -11.64
CA THR A 273 -9.98 27.94 -10.62
C THR A 273 -10.99 27.00 -10.01
N GLY A 274 -11.36 27.25 -8.73
CA GLY A 274 -12.31 26.43 -8.02
C GLY A 274 -12.76 27.08 -6.71
N SER A 275 -13.51 26.34 -5.93
CA SER A 275 -13.84 26.67 -4.54
C SER A 275 -13.18 25.65 -3.60
N TYR A 276 -12.98 26.04 -2.35
CA TYR A 276 -12.38 25.16 -1.37
C TYR A 276 -12.97 25.33 0.03
N GLU A 277 -12.96 24.24 0.77
CA GLU A 277 -13.41 24.14 2.15
C GLU A 277 -12.22 23.69 3.02
N ILE A 278 -12.02 24.35 4.15
CA ILE A 278 -11.01 24.02 5.15
C ILE A 278 -11.74 23.81 6.48
N VAL A 279 -11.63 22.62 7.04
CA VAL A 279 -12.12 22.32 8.39
C VAL A 279 -10.91 22.14 9.29
N PHE A 280 -10.89 22.87 10.40
CA PHE A 280 -9.82 22.81 11.40
C PHE A 280 -10.21 21.87 12.53
N ASN A 281 -9.22 21.29 13.23
CA ASN A 281 -9.48 20.46 14.41
C ASN A 281 -10.20 21.21 15.54
N SER A 282 -10.06 22.52 15.58
CA SER A 282 -10.83 23.40 16.47
C SER A 282 -12.35 23.45 16.19
N GLY A 283 -12.83 22.74 15.15
CA GLY A 283 -14.21 22.80 14.65
C GLY A 283 -14.51 24.04 13.81
N LYS A 284 -13.55 24.96 13.63
CA LYS A 284 -13.72 26.14 12.78
C LYS A 284 -13.62 25.76 11.30
N THR A 285 -14.28 26.52 10.45
CA THR A 285 -14.31 26.32 9.00
C THR A 285 -13.92 27.59 8.25
N TYR A 286 -13.25 27.43 7.12
CA TYR A 286 -13.01 28.50 6.17
C TYR A 286 -13.35 28.02 4.77
N VAL A 287 -14.13 28.82 4.05
CA VAL A 287 -14.49 28.54 2.65
C VAL A 287 -13.91 29.65 1.78
N GLY A 288 -13.38 29.29 0.64
CA GLY A 288 -12.76 30.27 -0.25
C GLY A 288 -12.84 29.86 -1.73
N LYS A 289 -12.45 30.82 -2.58
CA LYS A 289 -12.34 30.65 -4.02
C LYS A 289 -10.90 30.82 -4.49
N GLY A 290 -10.50 30.03 -5.45
CA GLY A 290 -9.20 30.14 -6.11
C GLY A 290 -8.59 28.79 -6.44
N GLY A 291 -7.34 28.81 -6.89
CA GLY A 291 -6.58 27.60 -7.17
C GLY A 291 -6.11 26.90 -5.89
N TYR A 292 -5.65 25.67 -6.04
CA TYR A 292 -5.18 24.80 -4.96
C TYR A 292 -4.12 25.47 -4.05
N LYS A 293 -3.15 26.16 -4.66
CA LYS A 293 -2.12 26.91 -3.91
C LYS A 293 -2.72 27.94 -2.96
N ARG A 294 -3.81 28.61 -3.38
CA ARG A 294 -4.50 29.59 -2.53
C ARG A 294 -5.18 28.92 -1.34
N MET A 295 -5.75 27.72 -1.51
CA MET A 295 -6.31 26.93 -0.41
C MET A 295 -5.24 26.61 0.64
N LEU A 296 -4.08 26.07 0.23
CA LEU A 296 -2.97 25.76 1.13
C LEU A 296 -2.47 27.01 1.90
N ASN A 297 -2.35 28.15 1.22
CA ASN A 297 -1.97 29.40 1.85
C ASN A 297 -3.02 29.88 2.86
N SER A 298 -4.30 29.66 2.58
CA SER A 298 -5.39 29.99 3.51
C SER A 298 -5.36 29.09 4.74
N ALA A 299 -5.14 27.78 4.57
CA ALA A 299 -4.98 26.85 5.69
C ALA A 299 -3.84 27.26 6.62
N LYS A 300 -2.68 27.59 6.06
CA LYS A 300 -1.51 28.08 6.82
C LYS A 300 -1.79 29.40 7.55
N ARG A 301 -2.52 30.33 6.90
CA ARG A 301 -2.87 31.64 7.50
C ARG A 301 -3.69 31.49 8.77
N TYR A 302 -4.55 30.49 8.86
CA TYR A 302 -5.43 30.24 9.99
C TYR A 302 -4.87 29.21 10.99
N GLY A 303 -3.54 28.99 10.99
CA GLY A 303 -2.86 28.22 12.03
C GLY A 303 -2.40 26.83 11.62
N GLY A 304 -2.79 26.33 10.44
CA GLY A 304 -2.29 25.05 9.89
C GLY A 304 -2.86 23.79 10.53
N ASP A 305 -3.58 23.89 11.65
CA ASP A 305 -4.17 22.74 12.37
C ASP A 305 -5.46 22.26 11.66
N VAL A 306 -5.26 21.58 10.53
CA VAL A 306 -6.31 21.22 9.58
C VAL A 306 -6.79 19.80 9.80
N LYS A 307 -8.11 19.62 9.94
CA LYS A 307 -8.80 18.33 9.97
C LYS A 307 -9.07 17.81 8.55
N SER A 308 -9.53 18.69 7.66
CA SER A 308 -9.76 18.33 6.27
C SER A 308 -9.65 19.52 5.31
N LEU A 309 -9.22 19.23 4.09
CA LEU A 309 -9.11 20.18 2.97
C LEU A 309 -9.91 19.60 1.79
N THR A 310 -10.80 20.40 1.21
CA THR A 310 -11.53 20.03 0.01
C THR A 310 -11.42 21.14 -1.02
N TRP A 311 -11.00 20.83 -2.24
CA TRP A 311 -10.98 21.78 -3.34
C TRP A 311 -11.78 21.22 -4.52
N THR A 312 -12.73 21.99 -5.03
CA THR A 312 -13.60 21.61 -6.14
C THR A 312 -13.31 22.49 -7.34
N LYS A 313 -12.93 21.89 -8.45
CA LYS A 313 -12.70 22.62 -9.70
C LYS A 313 -13.98 23.26 -10.20
N ALA A 314 -13.86 24.43 -10.79
CA ALA A 314 -14.94 25.11 -11.49
C ALA A 314 -14.56 25.41 -12.92
N SER A 315 -15.53 25.39 -13.83
CA SER A 315 -15.37 25.72 -15.23
C SER A 315 -15.16 27.21 -15.45
N SER A 316 -15.63 28.04 -14.52
CA SER A 316 -15.54 29.49 -14.57
C SER A 316 -15.35 30.13 -13.19
N HIS A 317 -14.89 31.39 -13.19
CA HIS A 317 -14.83 32.18 -11.97
C HIS A 317 -16.20 32.38 -11.32
N ARG A 318 -17.26 32.51 -12.15
CA ARG A 318 -18.65 32.64 -11.67
C ARG A 318 -19.09 31.38 -10.94
N GLU A 319 -18.89 30.22 -11.53
CA GLU A 319 -19.20 28.93 -10.91
C GLU A 319 -18.41 28.71 -9.61
N ALA A 320 -17.13 29.06 -9.59
CA ALA A 320 -16.32 28.98 -8.36
C ALA A 320 -16.89 29.83 -7.23
N PHE A 321 -17.42 31.02 -7.51
CA PHE A 321 -18.10 31.85 -6.51
C PHE A 321 -19.43 31.24 -6.04
N ILE A 322 -20.21 30.65 -6.96
CA ILE A 322 -21.48 29.99 -6.62
C ILE A 322 -21.18 28.76 -5.71
N ASN A 323 -20.15 27.98 -6.02
CA ASN A 323 -19.76 26.84 -5.22
C ASN A 323 -19.24 27.28 -3.84
N GLU A 324 -18.43 28.34 -3.76
CA GLU A 324 -18.03 28.95 -2.50
C GLU A 324 -19.25 29.36 -1.67
N TYR A 325 -20.25 30.00 -2.27
CA TYR A 325 -21.49 30.37 -1.57
C TYR A 325 -22.26 29.16 -1.05
N LYS A 326 -22.43 28.09 -1.87
CA LYS A 326 -23.11 26.87 -1.45
C LYS A 326 -22.38 26.20 -0.28
N SER A 327 -21.06 26.15 -0.32
CA SER A 327 -20.25 25.63 0.78
C SER A 327 -20.37 26.48 2.05
N MET A 328 -20.42 27.79 1.91
CA MET A 328 -20.69 28.66 3.07
C MET A 328 -22.07 28.41 3.71
N CYS A 329 -23.10 28.18 2.90
CA CYS A 329 -24.42 27.78 3.40
C CYS A 329 -24.40 26.45 4.15
N LYS A 330 -23.66 25.47 3.65
CA LYS A 330 -23.43 24.16 4.30
C LYS A 330 -22.90 24.31 5.73
N TYR A 331 -22.01 25.26 5.95
CA TYR A 331 -21.41 25.55 7.26
C TYR A 331 -22.11 26.68 8.06
N GLY A 332 -23.35 27.00 7.73
CA GLY A 332 -24.17 27.98 8.48
C GLY A 332 -23.84 29.45 8.23
N GLY A 333 -23.13 29.76 7.14
CA GLY A 333 -22.83 31.13 6.71
C GLY A 333 -21.62 31.78 7.39
N PRO A 334 -21.41 33.10 7.16
CA PRO A 334 -20.28 33.85 7.69
C PRO A 334 -20.44 34.27 9.15
N ASN A 335 -19.31 34.51 9.81
CA ASN A 335 -19.27 35.13 11.14
C ASN A 335 -19.34 36.66 11.01
N ASN A 336 -20.53 37.18 10.80
CA ASN A 336 -20.81 38.61 10.74
C ASN A 336 -21.92 39.04 11.73
N ARG A 337 -22.25 40.32 11.78
CA ARG A 337 -23.28 40.85 12.71
C ARG A 337 -24.68 40.26 12.51
N THR A 338 -25.00 39.83 11.26
CA THR A 338 -26.33 39.30 10.93
C THR A 338 -26.47 37.81 11.23
N ILE A 339 -25.42 37.02 10.94
CA ILE A 339 -25.45 35.55 11.06
C ILE A 339 -24.80 35.09 12.38
N GLY A 340 -23.70 35.73 12.80
CA GLY A 340 -23.03 35.45 14.07
C GLY A 340 -22.41 34.06 14.20
N ASN A 341 -22.11 33.38 13.10
CA ASN A 341 -21.55 31.99 13.11
C ASN A 341 -20.11 31.97 13.63
N LYS A 342 -19.94 31.69 14.92
CA LYS A 342 -18.62 31.67 15.61
C LYS A 342 -17.68 30.58 15.07
N ASN A 343 -18.23 29.54 14.45
CA ASN A 343 -17.42 28.45 13.86
C ASN A 343 -16.92 28.79 12.46
N SER A 344 -17.38 29.88 11.83
CA SER A 344 -16.90 30.33 10.53
C SER A 344 -15.78 31.36 10.65
N LEU A 345 -14.71 31.16 9.91
CA LEU A 345 -13.62 32.12 9.73
C LEU A 345 -13.91 33.13 8.61
N ASN A 346 -14.94 32.89 7.81
CA ASN A 346 -15.43 33.85 6.82
C ASN A 346 -16.17 35.01 7.52
N LYS A 347 -15.91 36.25 7.11
CA LYS A 347 -16.53 37.44 7.68
C LYS A 347 -17.70 37.98 6.85
N ILE A 348 -17.72 37.66 5.56
CA ILE A 348 -18.71 38.14 4.61
C ILE A 348 -19.20 36.99 3.72
N TRP A 349 -20.37 37.15 3.13
CA TRP A 349 -20.85 36.23 2.12
C TRP A 349 -20.00 36.28 0.85
N SER A 350 -19.86 35.13 0.19
CA SER A 350 -19.29 35.07 -1.16
C SER A 350 -20.15 35.91 -2.13
N PRO A 351 -19.54 36.58 -3.11
CA PRO A 351 -20.24 37.16 -4.25
C PRO A 351 -21.13 36.18 -5.01
N GLY A 352 -20.86 34.86 -4.88
CA GLY A 352 -21.68 33.80 -5.42
C GLY A 352 -23.12 33.77 -4.95
N ARG A 353 -23.42 34.39 -3.79
CA ARG A 353 -24.79 34.62 -3.29
C ARG A 353 -25.63 35.37 -4.31
N ASN A 354 -25.11 36.49 -4.84
CA ASN A 354 -25.80 37.32 -5.84
C ASN A 354 -25.88 36.64 -7.18
N TYR A 355 -24.84 35.90 -7.59
CA TYR A 355 -24.87 35.13 -8.82
C TYR A 355 -25.91 34.02 -8.77
N TYR A 356 -25.96 33.27 -7.65
CA TYR A 356 -26.96 32.24 -7.44
C TYR A 356 -28.39 32.78 -7.49
N TYR A 357 -28.64 33.91 -6.82
CA TYR A 357 -29.96 34.55 -6.83
C TYR A 357 -30.39 34.97 -8.24
N ARG A 358 -29.46 35.51 -9.05
CA ARG A 358 -29.76 35.88 -10.45
C ARG A 358 -30.12 34.70 -11.31
N ASP A 359 -29.47 33.53 -11.08
CA ASP A 359 -29.67 32.34 -11.87
C ASP A 359 -30.94 31.57 -11.50
N TYR A 360 -31.29 31.58 -10.22
CA TYR A 360 -32.36 30.73 -9.66
C TYR A 360 -33.54 31.48 -9.05
N GLY A 361 -33.52 32.81 -8.96
CA GLY A 361 -34.56 33.63 -8.36
C GLY A 361 -34.73 33.44 -6.85
N ARG A 362 -33.86 32.67 -6.19
CA ARG A 362 -33.91 32.37 -4.76
C ARG A 362 -32.51 32.18 -4.19
N TYR A 363 -32.38 32.29 -2.87
CA TYR A 363 -31.14 31.94 -2.19
C TYR A 363 -30.99 30.42 -2.00
N TYR A 364 -29.75 29.94 -2.02
CA TYR A 364 -29.47 28.54 -1.76
C TYR A 364 -29.71 28.20 -0.29
N SER A 365 -30.45 27.12 -0.03
CA SER A 365 -30.65 26.52 1.29
C SER A 365 -30.02 25.13 1.32
N PHE A 366 -29.13 24.88 2.27
CA PHE A 366 -28.55 23.58 2.50
C PHE A 366 -29.51 22.74 3.36
N GLY A 367 -29.88 21.53 2.89
CA GLY A 367 -30.76 20.62 3.63
C GLY A 367 -32.26 20.79 3.41
N GLY A 368 -32.71 21.58 2.43
CA GLY A 368 -34.09 21.56 1.94
C GLY A 368 -35.14 21.89 3.02
N ARG A 369 -35.05 23.06 3.69
CA ARG A 369 -36.17 23.71 4.39
C ARG A 369 -36.44 25.05 3.75
#